data_2293bda3b3885ea7e28a9cd6e0d5692c
#
_entry.id   2293bda3b3885ea7e28a9cd6e0d5692c
#
_cell.length_a   1.000
_cell.length_b   1.000
_cell.length_c   1.000
_cell.angle_alpha   90.00
_cell.angle_beta   90.00
_cell.angle_gamma   90.00
#
_symmetry.space_group_name_H-M   'P 1'
#
loop_
_entity.id
_entity.type
_entity.pdbx_description
1 polymer ?
#
loop_
_entity_poly.entity_id
_entity_poly.type
_entity_poly.pdbx_seq_one_letter_code
_entity_poly.pdbx_strand_id
1 'polypeptide(L)'
;MTTEPATAHRRNPARATRLNRDTVVNAALSFLDRAGWDALTINALAVELGTKGPSLYNHVDSLDDLRHEVRGRVLVEIVGMLHTVSSGRTSEDAILAMAGAYRSYAHHHPGRYAALTRMPFLDDVNRPTIDARELAKPATEAIGVYGLDEDTAFHAGVELWAAMHGFVMLEMTGFMAGIEMDPDIAFTEMVHRFASGLAERR
;
A
#
# COMPACT_ATOMS: atom_id res chain seq x y z
N MET A 1 -7.44 66.90 -2.13
CA MET A 1 -7.87 65.51 -2.42
C MET A 1 -6.63 64.71 -2.67
N THR A 2 -6.17 64.00 -1.62
CA THR A 2 -4.90 63.25 -1.61
C THR A 2 -5.26 61.78 -1.74
N THR A 3 -4.89 61.16 -2.84
CA THR A 3 -5.10 59.73 -3.12
C THR A 3 -3.99 58.92 -2.51
N GLU A 4 -4.33 58.06 -1.55
CA GLU A 4 -3.46 57.12 -0.90
C GLU A 4 -3.21 55.90 -1.82
N PRO A 5 -1.99 55.38 -1.96
CA PRO A 5 -1.72 54.21 -2.79
C PRO A 5 -2.04 52.93 -2.03
N ALA A 6 -2.82 52.05 -2.67
CA ALA A 6 -3.20 50.74 -2.21
C ALA A 6 -1.95 49.84 -1.93
N THR A 7 -1.83 49.39 -0.70
CA THR A 7 -0.80 48.45 -0.25
C THR A 7 -1.03 47.07 -0.90
N ALA A 8 -0.15 46.68 -1.82
CA ALA A 8 -0.11 45.37 -2.41
C ALA A 8 0.22 44.33 -1.32
N HIS A 9 -0.72 43.45 -1.03
CA HIS A 9 -0.50 42.30 -0.17
C HIS A 9 0.57 41.39 -0.80
N ARG A 10 1.78 41.44 -0.29
CA ARG A 10 2.84 40.44 -0.60
C ARG A 10 2.33 39.08 -0.15
N ARG A 11 1.97 38.21 -1.11
CA ARG A 11 1.78 36.76 -0.88
C ARG A 11 3.08 36.23 -0.25
N ASN A 12 2.96 35.79 0.99
CA ASN A 12 4.02 35.11 1.72
C ASN A 12 4.40 33.86 0.91
N PRO A 13 5.66 33.68 0.43
CA PRO A 13 6.05 32.46 -0.24
C PRO A 13 5.91 31.32 0.78
N ALA A 14 5.04 30.35 0.48
CA ALA A 14 4.88 29.15 1.27
C ALA A 14 6.28 28.63 1.63
N ARG A 15 6.53 28.44 2.94
CA ARG A 15 7.79 27.98 3.53
C ARG A 15 8.25 26.78 2.72
N ALA A 16 9.27 26.95 1.87
CA ALA A 16 9.79 25.88 1.04
C ALA A 16 10.14 24.72 1.96
N THR A 17 9.39 23.63 1.86
CA THR A 17 9.63 22.43 2.67
C THR A 17 11.05 21.97 2.36
N ARG A 18 11.93 21.97 3.38
CA ARG A 18 13.32 21.55 3.19
C ARG A 18 13.35 20.16 2.60
N LEU A 19 13.94 20.02 1.41
CA LEU A 19 14.04 18.74 0.74
C LEU A 19 14.86 17.78 1.59
N ASN A 20 14.34 16.63 1.90
CA ASN A 20 14.99 15.51 2.58
C ASN A 20 14.41 14.20 2.05
N ARG A 21 14.98 13.04 2.46
CA ARG A 21 14.53 11.71 1.99
C ARG A 21 13.04 11.50 2.21
N ASP A 22 12.53 11.81 3.40
CA ASP A 22 11.11 11.63 3.73
C ASP A 22 10.18 12.49 2.85
N THR A 23 10.56 13.74 2.58
CA THR A 23 9.77 14.63 1.70
C THR A 23 9.77 14.13 0.26
N VAL A 24 10.88 13.55 -0.22
CA VAL A 24 10.98 12.96 -1.56
C VAL A 24 10.10 11.71 -1.65
N VAL A 25 10.16 10.82 -0.66
CA VAL A 25 9.33 9.60 -0.62
C VAL A 25 7.83 9.93 -0.51
N ASN A 26 7.45 10.89 0.33
CA ASN A 26 6.05 11.31 0.47
C ASN A 26 5.52 11.96 -0.81
N ALA A 27 6.35 12.74 -1.49
CA ALA A 27 5.99 13.29 -2.80
C ALA A 27 5.83 12.18 -3.85
N ALA A 28 6.68 11.16 -3.82
CA ALA A 28 6.55 10.01 -4.71
C ALA A 28 5.24 9.23 -4.45
N LEU A 29 4.85 9.00 -3.20
CA LEU A 29 3.55 8.39 -2.86
C LEU A 29 2.38 9.20 -3.43
N SER A 30 2.40 10.53 -3.24
CA SER A 30 1.38 11.42 -3.80
C SER A 30 1.39 11.44 -5.33
N PHE A 31 2.58 11.32 -5.94
CA PHE A 31 2.73 11.22 -7.38
C PHE A 31 2.11 9.92 -7.91
N LEU A 32 2.31 8.80 -7.22
CA LEU A 32 1.74 7.50 -7.59
C LEU A 32 0.20 7.53 -7.58
N ASP A 33 -0.41 8.20 -6.61
CA ASP A 33 -1.87 8.33 -6.53
C ASP A 33 -2.46 9.09 -7.73
N ARG A 34 -1.69 10.01 -8.34
CA ARG A 34 -2.18 10.83 -9.46
C ARG A 34 -1.77 10.28 -10.83
N ALA A 35 -0.55 9.81 -10.97
CA ALA A 35 0.07 9.49 -12.26
C ALA A 35 0.37 8.00 -12.45
N GLY A 36 0.30 7.21 -11.38
CA GLY A 36 0.59 5.78 -11.39
C GLY A 36 2.08 5.44 -11.37
N TRP A 37 2.34 4.14 -11.26
CA TRP A 37 3.69 3.59 -11.07
C TRP A 37 4.62 3.81 -12.26
N ASP A 38 4.14 3.60 -13.48
CA ASP A 38 4.97 3.64 -14.69
C ASP A 38 5.43 5.07 -15.03
N ALA A 39 4.69 6.08 -14.57
CA ALA A 39 5.06 7.49 -14.76
C ALA A 39 6.13 7.97 -13.76
N LEU A 40 6.40 7.22 -12.68
CA LEU A 40 7.37 7.63 -11.65
C LEU A 40 8.79 7.56 -12.18
N THR A 41 9.38 8.74 -12.39
CA THR A 41 10.79 8.95 -12.74
C THR A 41 11.40 10.04 -11.87
N ILE A 42 12.72 10.06 -11.73
CA ILE A 42 13.42 11.12 -10.98
C ILE A 42 13.10 12.51 -11.58
N ASN A 43 13.06 12.63 -12.91
CA ASN A 43 12.77 13.91 -13.55
C ASN A 43 11.33 14.37 -13.34
N ALA A 44 10.35 13.47 -13.46
CA ALA A 44 8.94 13.80 -13.22
C ALA A 44 8.72 14.26 -11.76
N LEU A 45 9.32 13.54 -10.81
CA LEU A 45 9.23 13.90 -9.40
C LEU A 45 9.96 15.22 -9.08
N ALA A 46 11.10 15.50 -9.73
CA ALA A 46 11.81 16.75 -9.56
C ALA A 46 10.98 17.96 -10.02
N VAL A 47 10.28 17.83 -11.16
CA VAL A 47 9.35 18.85 -11.64
C VAL A 47 8.25 19.14 -10.62
N GLU A 48 7.67 18.09 -10.05
CA GLU A 48 6.62 18.23 -9.03
C GLU A 48 7.11 18.94 -7.76
N LEU A 49 8.34 18.61 -7.33
CA LEU A 49 8.98 19.23 -6.17
C LEU A 49 9.55 20.62 -6.45
N GLY A 50 9.40 21.14 -7.69
CA GLY A 50 9.95 22.45 -8.08
C GLY A 50 11.47 22.51 -8.03
N THR A 51 12.16 21.36 -8.26
CA THR A 51 13.60 21.24 -8.21
C THR A 51 14.16 20.60 -9.49
N LYS A 52 15.45 20.30 -9.51
CA LYS A 52 16.12 19.61 -10.63
C LYS A 52 16.45 18.17 -10.27
N GLY A 53 16.43 17.26 -11.25
CA GLY A 53 16.78 15.85 -11.05
C GLY A 53 18.06 15.61 -10.23
N PRO A 54 19.18 16.28 -10.53
CA PRO A 54 20.41 16.14 -9.73
C PRO A 54 20.26 16.46 -8.24
N SER A 55 19.32 17.34 -7.88
CA SER A 55 19.08 17.65 -6.45
C SER A 55 18.42 16.51 -5.69
N LEU A 56 17.66 15.64 -6.39
CA LEU A 56 17.03 14.48 -5.74
C LEU A 56 18.04 13.39 -5.41
N TYR A 57 19.12 13.26 -6.19
CA TYR A 57 20.19 12.30 -5.92
C TYR A 57 21.00 12.60 -4.66
N ASN A 58 20.81 13.77 -4.03
CA ASN A 58 21.34 14.04 -2.68
C ASN A 58 20.51 13.34 -1.58
N HIS A 59 19.35 12.78 -1.93
CA HIS A 59 18.39 12.21 -0.98
C HIS A 59 18.02 10.77 -1.28
N VAL A 60 18.17 10.33 -2.53
CA VAL A 60 17.95 8.95 -3.00
C VAL A 60 19.07 8.55 -3.96
N ASP A 61 19.57 7.33 -3.84
CA ASP A 61 20.73 6.88 -4.61
C ASP A 61 20.37 6.59 -6.08
N SER A 62 19.14 6.16 -6.32
CA SER A 62 18.62 5.83 -7.65
C SER A 62 17.09 5.87 -7.68
N LEU A 63 16.50 5.70 -8.86
CA LEU A 63 15.05 5.49 -8.99
C LEU A 63 14.62 4.19 -8.28
N ASP A 64 15.44 3.15 -8.35
CA ASP A 64 15.13 1.88 -7.68
C ASP A 64 15.24 2.01 -6.16
N ASP A 65 16.20 2.77 -5.66
CA ASP A 65 16.27 3.15 -4.24
C ASP A 65 14.98 3.86 -3.78
N LEU A 66 14.52 4.86 -4.53
CA LEU A 66 13.27 5.55 -4.26
C LEU A 66 12.07 4.58 -4.27
N ARG A 67 12.00 3.70 -5.26
CA ARG A 67 10.94 2.69 -5.39
C ARG A 67 10.90 1.71 -4.23
N HIS A 68 12.07 1.30 -3.72
CA HIS A 68 12.18 0.45 -2.53
C HIS A 68 11.64 1.16 -1.28
N GLU A 69 12.00 2.42 -1.08
CA GLU A 69 11.48 3.22 0.04
C GLU A 69 9.95 3.40 -0.03
N VAL A 70 9.45 3.73 -1.22
CA VAL A 70 8.00 3.85 -1.47
C VAL A 70 7.29 2.54 -1.14
N ARG A 71 7.80 1.41 -1.61
CA ARG A 71 7.24 0.09 -1.30
C ARG A 71 7.24 -0.19 0.20
N GLY A 72 8.34 0.09 0.89
CA GLY A 72 8.42 -0.05 2.35
C GLY A 72 7.34 0.75 3.08
N ARG A 73 7.11 2.00 2.66
CA ARG A 73 6.03 2.84 3.21
C ARG A 73 4.64 2.28 2.94
N VAL A 74 4.40 1.80 1.72
CA VAL A 74 3.12 1.16 1.35
C VAL A 74 2.86 -0.09 2.19
N LEU A 75 3.88 -0.93 2.41
CA LEU A 75 3.77 -2.12 3.26
C LEU A 75 3.41 -1.74 4.71
N VAL A 76 4.10 -0.77 5.29
CA VAL A 76 3.80 -0.28 6.66
C VAL A 76 2.36 0.29 6.73
N GLU A 77 1.94 1.04 5.72
CA GLU A 77 0.59 1.60 5.63
C GLU A 77 -0.48 0.51 5.60
N ILE A 78 -0.29 -0.51 4.76
CA ILE A 78 -1.22 -1.65 4.64
C ILE A 78 -1.26 -2.45 5.95
N VAL A 79 -0.12 -2.80 6.54
CA VAL A 79 -0.08 -3.55 7.82
C VAL A 79 -0.79 -2.77 8.92
N GLY A 80 -0.52 -1.46 9.04
CA GLY A 80 -1.18 -0.60 10.02
C GLY A 80 -2.69 -0.52 9.80
N MET A 81 -3.14 -0.42 8.56
CA MET A 81 -4.56 -0.46 8.20
C MET A 81 -5.20 -1.80 8.58
N LEU A 82 -4.58 -2.93 8.20
CA LEU A 82 -5.09 -4.27 8.53
C LEU A 82 -5.20 -4.48 10.03
N HIS A 83 -4.17 -4.09 10.80
CA HIS A 83 -4.21 -4.15 12.26
C HIS A 83 -5.35 -3.31 12.84
N THR A 84 -5.56 -2.10 12.31
CA THR A 84 -6.63 -1.20 12.79
C THR A 84 -8.01 -1.82 12.54
N VAL A 85 -8.26 -2.36 11.35
CA VAL A 85 -9.59 -2.91 11.02
C VAL A 85 -9.86 -4.26 11.67
N SER A 86 -8.83 -5.04 12.01
CA SER A 86 -9.01 -6.33 12.71
C SER A 86 -9.16 -6.17 14.23
N SER A 87 -8.67 -5.08 14.80
CA SER A 87 -8.63 -4.86 16.24
C SER A 87 -10.02 -4.93 16.87
N GLY A 88 -10.16 -5.73 17.93
CA GLY A 88 -11.42 -5.91 18.67
C GLY A 88 -12.51 -6.71 17.96
N ARG A 89 -12.20 -7.33 16.80
CA ARG A 89 -13.12 -8.19 16.06
C ARG A 89 -12.92 -9.66 16.38
N THR A 90 -13.94 -10.47 16.13
CA THR A 90 -13.85 -11.94 16.15
C THR A 90 -13.05 -12.45 14.95
N SER A 91 -12.60 -13.72 15.02
CA SER A 91 -11.74 -14.33 13.98
C SER A 91 -12.25 -14.14 12.57
N GLU A 92 -13.49 -14.53 12.28
CA GLU A 92 -14.09 -14.41 10.94
C GLU A 92 -14.33 -12.95 10.57
N ASP A 93 -14.92 -12.15 11.47
CA ASP A 93 -15.15 -10.73 11.23
C ASP A 93 -13.84 -9.96 11.00
N ALA A 94 -12.76 -10.34 11.69
CA ALA A 94 -11.44 -9.75 11.50
C ALA A 94 -10.89 -10.06 10.10
N ILE A 95 -11.00 -11.33 9.66
CA ILE A 95 -10.55 -11.78 8.34
C ILE A 95 -11.35 -11.05 7.24
N LEU A 96 -12.67 -10.98 7.35
CA LEU A 96 -13.53 -10.27 6.41
C LEU A 96 -13.21 -8.76 6.34
N ALA A 97 -13.02 -8.12 7.51
CA ALA A 97 -12.68 -6.71 7.58
C ALA A 97 -11.31 -6.42 6.93
N MET A 98 -10.30 -7.27 7.19
CA MET A 98 -8.99 -7.15 6.56
C MET A 98 -9.06 -7.34 5.05
N ALA A 99 -9.78 -8.35 4.58
CA ALA A 99 -9.94 -8.63 3.16
C ALA A 99 -10.61 -7.47 2.43
N GLY A 100 -11.71 -6.94 2.98
CA GLY A 100 -12.41 -5.78 2.43
C GLY A 100 -11.53 -4.53 2.41
N ALA A 101 -10.78 -4.25 3.48
CA ALA A 101 -9.88 -3.11 3.55
C ALA A 101 -8.72 -3.23 2.53
N TYR A 102 -8.13 -4.42 2.39
CA TYR A 102 -7.08 -4.69 1.41
C TYR A 102 -7.55 -4.44 -0.03
N ARG A 103 -8.70 -4.99 -0.40
CA ARG A 103 -9.31 -4.79 -1.73
C ARG A 103 -9.63 -3.32 -1.96
N SER A 104 -10.25 -2.66 -0.97
CA SER A 104 -10.56 -1.22 -1.03
C SER A 104 -9.31 -0.37 -1.22
N TYR A 105 -8.22 -0.67 -0.50
CA TYR A 105 -6.94 0.01 -0.65
C TYR A 105 -6.41 -0.09 -2.08
N ALA A 106 -6.41 -1.28 -2.68
CA ALA A 106 -5.92 -1.50 -4.03
C ALA A 106 -6.70 -0.67 -5.07
N HIS A 107 -8.03 -0.61 -4.93
CA HIS A 107 -8.89 0.16 -5.83
C HIS A 107 -8.74 1.68 -5.64
N HIS A 108 -8.56 2.17 -4.41
CA HIS A 108 -8.39 3.60 -4.15
C HIS A 108 -6.97 4.11 -4.42
N HIS A 109 -5.97 3.24 -4.31
CA HIS A 109 -4.56 3.56 -4.48
C HIS A 109 -3.85 2.65 -5.48
N PRO A 110 -4.33 2.54 -6.74
CA PRO A 110 -3.77 1.58 -7.72
C PRO A 110 -2.28 1.81 -8.00
N GLY A 111 -1.83 3.08 -7.97
CA GLY A 111 -0.43 3.42 -8.16
C GLY A 111 0.47 2.97 -6.99
N ARG A 112 0.01 3.10 -5.74
CA ARG A 112 0.72 2.58 -4.57
C ARG A 112 0.68 1.05 -4.54
N TYR A 113 -0.47 0.47 -4.85
CA TYR A 113 -0.62 -0.99 -4.91
C TYR A 113 0.32 -1.62 -5.95
N ALA A 114 0.57 -0.93 -7.06
CA ALA A 114 1.55 -1.37 -8.06
C ALA A 114 2.98 -1.49 -7.48
N ALA A 115 3.34 -0.76 -6.43
CA ALA A 115 4.63 -0.91 -5.76
C ALA A 115 4.82 -2.30 -5.13
N LEU A 116 3.74 -2.99 -4.77
CA LEU A 116 3.79 -4.36 -4.23
C LEU A 116 3.95 -5.41 -5.32
N THR A 117 3.46 -5.14 -6.54
CA THR A 117 3.34 -6.13 -7.62
C THR A 117 4.44 -6.03 -8.66
N ARG A 118 5.06 -4.86 -8.80
CA ARG A 118 6.02 -4.54 -9.84
C ARG A 118 7.48 -4.64 -9.40
N MET A 119 7.73 -4.93 -8.12
CA MET A 119 9.07 -5.09 -7.58
C MET A 119 9.21 -6.46 -6.93
N PRO A 120 10.31 -7.19 -7.20
CA PRO A 120 10.60 -8.45 -6.51
C PRO A 120 10.78 -8.21 -5.00
N PHE A 121 10.36 -9.19 -4.19
CA PHE A 121 10.48 -9.12 -2.73
C PHE A 121 11.90 -9.31 -2.20
N LEU A 122 12.82 -9.84 -3.03
CA LEU A 122 14.10 -10.42 -2.57
C LEU A 122 15.35 -9.70 -3.12
N ASP A 123 15.26 -8.48 -3.63
CA ASP A 123 16.34 -7.90 -4.43
C ASP A 123 17.51 -7.29 -3.66
N ASP A 124 17.47 -7.16 -2.34
CA ASP A 124 18.63 -6.57 -1.64
C ASP A 124 18.88 -7.17 -0.27
N VAL A 125 19.83 -8.11 -0.21
CA VAL A 125 20.37 -8.67 1.05
C VAL A 125 20.97 -7.58 1.98
N ASN A 126 21.17 -6.37 1.51
CA ASN A 126 21.75 -5.27 2.28
C ASN A 126 20.73 -4.24 2.78
N ARG A 127 19.45 -4.37 2.40
CA ARG A 127 18.39 -3.49 2.89
C ARG A 127 17.54 -4.19 3.93
N PRO A 128 17.18 -3.52 5.04
CA PRO A 128 16.23 -4.08 5.98
C PRO A 128 14.89 -4.24 5.28
N THR A 129 14.62 -5.44 4.82
CA THR A 129 13.27 -5.85 4.39
C THR A 129 12.41 -5.97 5.64
N ILE A 130 11.17 -5.49 5.57
CA ILE A 130 10.19 -5.83 6.59
C ILE A 130 10.07 -7.36 6.61
N ASP A 131 10.23 -7.96 7.79
CA ASP A 131 10.13 -9.41 7.95
C ASP A 131 8.76 -9.89 7.44
N ALA A 132 8.74 -10.97 6.68
CA ALA A 132 7.51 -11.55 6.17
C ALA A 132 6.52 -11.92 7.31
N ARG A 133 7.03 -12.29 8.48
CA ARG A 133 6.21 -12.57 9.66
C ARG A 133 5.58 -11.30 10.22
N GLU A 134 6.29 -10.17 10.26
CA GLU A 134 5.72 -8.88 10.65
C GLU A 134 4.64 -8.40 9.66
N LEU A 135 4.84 -8.63 8.37
CA LEU A 135 3.81 -8.32 7.35
C LEU A 135 2.55 -9.18 7.52
N ALA A 136 2.71 -10.46 7.85
CA ALA A 136 1.60 -11.39 8.04
C ALA A 136 0.94 -11.27 9.42
N LYS A 137 1.53 -10.56 10.38
CA LYS A 137 1.12 -10.53 11.78
C LYS A 137 -0.38 -10.26 12.00
N PRO A 138 -1.02 -9.25 11.39
CA PRO A 138 -2.46 -9.03 11.58
C PRO A 138 -3.30 -10.24 11.17
N ALA A 139 -2.95 -10.90 10.07
CA ALA A 139 -3.63 -12.11 9.60
C ALA A 139 -3.32 -13.31 10.51
N THR A 140 -2.06 -13.51 10.91
CA THR A 140 -1.64 -14.59 11.81
C THR A 140 -2.35 -14.49 13.17
N GLU A 141 -2.48 -13.29 13.74
CA GLU A 141 -3.19 -13.07 14.99
C GLU A 141 -4.70 -13.39 14.86
N ALA A 142 -5.36 -12.92 13.79
CA ALA A 142 -6.76 -13.22 13.54
C ALA A 142 -7.02 -14.72 13.30
N ILE A 143 -6.11 -15.40 12.61
CA ILE A 143 -6.18 -16.83 12.29
C ILE A 143 -5.83 -17.68 13.51
N GLY A 144 -4.88 -17.27 14.35
CA GLY A 144 -4.46 -17.98 15.55
C GLY A 144 -5.57 -18.23 16.56
N VAL A 145 -6.63 -17.38 16.55
CA VAL A 145 -7.82 -17.56 17.41
C VAL A 145 -8.57 -18.87 17.09
N TYR A 146 -8.37 -19.46 15.89
CA TYR A 146 -8.91 -20.80 15.55
C TYR A 146 -8.17 -21.94 16.26
N GLY A 147 -7.16 -21.66 17.08
CA GLY A 147 -6.42 -22.67 17.84
C GLY A 147 -5.27 -23.33 17.07
N LEU A 148 -4.87 -22.71 15.95
CA LEU A 148 -3.71 -23.14 15.16
C LEU A 148 -2.40 -22.70 15.83
N ASP A 149 -1.34 -23.49 15.68
CA ASP A 149 0.00 -23.07 16.07
C ASP A 149 0.50 -21.92 15.19
N GLU A 150 1.55 -21.23 15.64
CA GLU A 150 2.04 -20.00 15.02
C GLU A 150 2.47 -20.23 13.55
N ASP A 151 3.13 -21.32 13.24
CA ASP A 151 3.60 -21.62 11.89
C ASP A 151 2.43 -21.94 10.95
N THR A 152 1.47 -22.74 11.42
CA THR A 152 0.24 -23.04 10.67
C THR A 152 -0.60 -21.77 10.44
N ALA A 153 -0.74 -20.91 11.44
CA ALA A 153 -1.44 -19.65 11.30
C ALA A 153 -0.72 -18.69 10.33
N PHE A 154 0.61 -18.66 10.36
CA PHE A 154 1.40 -17.90 9.40
C PHE A 154 1.20 -18.38 7.96
N HIS A 155 1.26 -19.69 7.72
CA HIS A 155 1.03 -20.26 6.39
C HIS A 155 -0.37 -19.96 5.88
N ALA A 156 -1.39 -20.10 6.74
CA ALA A 156 -2.76 -19.74 6.40
C ALA A 156 -2.90 -18.23 6.10
N GLY A 157 -2.18 -17.37 6.80
CA GLY A 157 -2.11 -15.93 6.50
C GLY A 157 -1.53 -15.65 5.10
N VAL A 158 -0.50 -16.39 4.69
CA VAL A 158 0.07 -16.31 3.34
C VAL A 158 -0.92 -16.80 2.29
N GLU A 159 -1.64 -17.91 2.56
CA GLU A 159 -2.70 -18.43 1.68
C GLU A 159 -3.82 -17.40 1.49
N LEU A 160 -4.29 -16.78 2.57
CA LEU A 160 -5.29 -15.72 2.52
C LEU A 160 -4.82 -14.53 1.68
N TRP A 161 -3.58 -14.08 1.95
CA TRP A 161 -3.01 -12.97 1.19
C TRP A 161 -2.91 -13.30 -0.30
N ALA A 162 -2.43 -14.51 -0.66
CA ALA A 162 -2.34 -14.93 -2.06
C ALA A 162 -3.70 -14.96 -2.76
N ALA A 163 -4.74 -15.45 -2.07
CA ALA A 163 -6.10 -15.48 -2.60
C ALA A 163 -6.66 -14.07 -2.83
N MET A 164 -6.55 -13.19 -1.82
CA MET A 164 -7.00 -11.78 -1.93
C MET A 164 -6.23 -11.04 -3.03
N HIS A 165 -4.91 -11.18 -3.05
CA HIS A 165 -4.05 -10.53 -4.02
C HIS A 165 -4.35 -10.99 -5.44
N GLY A 166 -4.48 -12.29 -5.66
CA GLY A 166 -4.83 -12.85 -6.97
C GLY A 166 -6.18 -12.36 -7.46
N PHE A 167 -7.20 -12.34 -6.60
CA PHE A 167 -8.52 -11.83 -6.94
C PHE A 167 -8.47 -10.35 -7.35
N VAL A 168 -7.86 -9.51 -6.52
CA VAL A 168 -7.71 -8.07 -6.78
C VAL A 168 -6.93 -7.80 -8.07
N MET A 169 -5.89 -8.57 -8.35
CA MET A 169 -5.14 -8.45 -9.61
C MET A 169 -5.99 -8.78 -10.83
N LEU A 170 -6.85 -9.80 -10.75
CA LEU A 170 -7.78 -10.15 -11.84
C LEU A 170 -8.81 -9.03 -12.07
N GLU A 171 -9.30 -8.39 -11.02
CA GLU A 171 -10.16 -7.22 -11.13
C GLU A 171 -9.45 -6.04 -11.80
N MET A 172 -8.29 -5.65 -11.28
CA MET A 172 -7.55 -4.47 -11.74
C MET A 172 -7.03 -4.61 -13.18
N THR A 173 -6.78 -5.83 -13.65
CA THR A 173 -6.37 -6.09 -15.03
C THR A 173 -7.55 -6.17 -16.00
N GLY A 174 -8.79 -6.09 -15.50
CA GLY A 174 -10.00 -6.21 -16.32
C GLY A 174 -10.31 -7.64 -16.76
N PHE A 175 -9.57 -8.64 -16.27
CA PHE A 175 -9.82 -10.05 -16.63
C PHE A 175 -11.24 -10.49 -16.31
N MET A 176 -11.82 -9.96 -15.23
CA MET A 176 -13.17 -10.32 -14.79
C MET A 176 -14.30 -9.62 -15.58
N ALA A 177 -13.98 -8.60 -16.39
CA ALA A 177 -15.01 -7.82 -17.09
C ALA A 177 -15.85 -8.62 -18.10
N GLY A 178 -15.37 -9.80 -18.52
CA GLY A 178 -16.09 -10.71 -19.44
C GLY A 178 -16.75 -11.90 -18.75
N ILE A 179 -16.70 -11.98 -17.41
CA ILE A 179 -17.24 -13.08 -16.63
C ILE A 179 -18.59 -12.64 -16.05
N GLU A 180 -19.63 -13.44 -16.28
CA GLU A 180 -20.95 -13.18 -15.69
C GLU A 180 -20.96 -13.54 -14.20
N MET A 181 -20.40 -12.64 -13.38
CA MET A 181 -20.21 -12.83 -11.94
C MET A 181 -20.21 -11.45 -11.26
N ASP A 182 -20.86 -11.34 -10.11
CA ASP A 182 -20.71 -10.19 -9.23
C ASP A 182 -19.40 -10.31 -8.45
N PRO A 183 -18.40 -9.43 -8.70
CA PRO A 183 -17.11 -9.53 -8.04
C PRO A 183 -17.17 -9.25 -6.53
N ASP A 184 -18.15 -8.47 -6.05
CA ASP A 184 -18.29 -8.18 -4.61
C ASP A 184 -18.77 -9.42 -3.87
N ILE A 185 -19.75 -10.12 -4.44
CA ILE A 185 -20.26 -11.39 -3.90
C ILE A 185 -19.15 -12.44 -3.96
N ALA A 186 -18.50 -12.60 -5.10
CA ALA A 186 -17.49 -13.63 -5.29
C ALA A 186 -16.28 -13.45 -4.37
N PHE A 187 -15.81 -12.21 -4.16
CA PHE A 187 -14.73 -11.90 -3.22
C PHE A 187 -15.13 -12.26 -1.79
N THR A 188 -16.29 -11.80 -1.36
CA THR A 188 -16.81 -12.05 -0.02
C THR A 188 -16.97 -13.54 0.26
N GLU A 189 -17.55 -14.30 -0.67
CA GLU A 189 -17.69 -15.74 -0.55
C GLU A 189 -16.35 -16.49 -0.55
N MET A 190 -15.36 -16.02 -1.32
CA MET A 190 -14.02 -16.58 -1.29
C MET A 190 -13.43 -16.48 0.12
N VAL A 191 -13.56 -15.31 0.77
CA VAL A 191 -13.04 -15.07 2.12
C VAL A 191 -13.81 -15.91 3.16
N HIS A 192 -15.14 -16.00 3.03
CA HIS A 192 -15.96 -16.86 3.91
C HIS A 192 -15.56 -18.33 3.81
N ARG A 193 -15.37 -18.86 2.59
CA ARG A 193 -14.90 -20.24 2.39
C ARG A 193 -13.53 -20.48 3.04
N PHE A 194 -12.64 -19.51 2.94
CA PHE A 194 -11.34 -19.58 3.62
C PHE A 194 -11.50 -19.66 5.15
N ALA A 195 -12.29 -18.75 5.74
CA ALA A 195 -12.51 -18.72 7.19
C ALA A 195 -13.20 -19.99 7.70
N SER A 196 -14.19 -20.51 6.96
CA SER A 196 -14.87 -21.78 7.28
C SER A 196 -13.91 -22.97 7.26
N GLY A 197 -13.02 -23.04 6.27
CA GLY A 197 -12.01 -24.09 6.18
C GLY A 197 -11.00 -24.09 7.35
N LEU A 198 -10.75 -22.91 7.97
CA LEU A 198 -9.94 -22.84 9.21
C LEU A 198 -10.68 -23.47 10.40
N ALA A 199 -11.99 -23.28 10.48
CA ALA A 199 -12.80 -23.82 11.58
C ALA A 199 -12.89 -25.36 11.56
N GLU A 200 -12.82 -25.98 10.37
CA GLU A 200 -12.88 -27.45 10.18
C GLU A 200 -11.55 -28.15 10.51
N ARG A 201 -10.45 -27.40 10.64
CA ARG A 201 -9.11 -27.96 10.98
C ARG A 201 -8.87 -28.13 12.48
N ARG A 202 -9.89 -27.92 13.33
CA ARG A 202 -9.84 -28.11 14.79
C ARG A 202 -9.86 -29.56 15.24
#